data_665b17d473bb4b5b905b0ed55c52618a
#
_entry.id   665b17d473bb4b5b905b0ed55c52618a
#
_cell.length_a   1.000
_cell.length_b   1.000
_cell.length_c   1.000
_cell.angle_alpha   90.00
_cell.angle_beta   90.00
_cell.angle_gamma   90.00
#
_symmetry.space_group_name_H-M   'P 1'
#
loop_
_entity.id
_entity.type
_entity.pdbx_description
1 polymer ?
#
loop_
_entity_poly.entity_id
_entity_poly.type
_entity_poly.pdbx_seq_one_letter_code
_entity_poly.pdbx_strand_id
1 'polypeptide(L)'
;ALINAGHEVCLVLTQPDRPSGRGMKLKPSAVKEVALAHGIPVLTPISLSVKRAPQEAEEALAALENAGAEVLIVAAYGLILPQRALDAARGIGRDGDIKSMNIHGSILPRWRGAAPVQRAIEAGDAVTGITLMKMEAGLDTGPMILKAETAITETDTSATLFERLTEMGAELIVKALEAADTLTWEAQPEEGVTYAEKILKSEAPIDWSLPAAAVA
;
A
#
# COMPACT_ATOMS: atom_id res chain seq x y z
N ALA A 1 7.59 -9.28 -7.91
CA ALA A 1 7.50 -10.38 -6.94
C ALA A 1 6.42 -11.38 -7.36
N LEU A 2 5.14 -11.04 -7.39
CA LEU A 2 4.02 -11.96 -7.65
C LEU A 2 4.20 -12.79 -8.93
N ILE A 3 4.47 -12.15 -10.05
CA ILE A 3 4.70 -12.82 -11.35
C ILE A 3 5.89 -13.80 -11.26
N ASN A 4 6.99 -13.39 -10.64
CA ASN A 4 8.19 -14.23 -10.49
C ASN A 4 7.95 -15.42 -9.56
N ALA A 5 6.99 -15.32 -8.65
CA ALA A 5 6.57 -16.42 -7.78
C ALA A 5 5.52 -17.35 -8.44
N GLY A 6 5.15 -17.08 -9.71
CA GLY A 6 4.22 -17.91 -10.46
C GLY A 6 2.74 -17.59 -10.28
N HIS A 7 2.42 -16.48 -9.57
CA HIS A 7 1.03 -16.05 -9.45
C HIS A 7 0.56 -15.39 -10.74
N GLU A 8 -0.67 -15.66 -11.12
CA GLU A 8 -1.35 -14.99 -12.22
C GLU A 8 -1.86 -13.62 -11.75
N VAL A 9 -1.39 -12.56 -12.40
CA VAL A 9 -1.90 -11.20 -12.18
C VAL A 9 -2.86 -10.89 -13.32
N CYS A 10 -4.15 -11.01 -13.07
CA CYS A 10 -5.19 -10.88 -14.10
C CYS A 10 -5.57 -9.45 -14.44
N LEU A 11 -5.35 -8.49 -13.54
CA LEU A 11 -5.68 -7.07 -13.72
C LEU A 11 -4.80 -6.20 -12.82
N VAL A 12 -4.43 -5.03 -13.31
CA VAL A 12 -3.73 -3.99 -12.53
C VAL A 12 -4.51 -2.69 -12.56
N LEU A 13 -4.74 -2.10 -11.39
CA LEU A 13 -5.20 -0.72 -11.25
C LEU A 13 -4.04 0.12 -10.69
N THR A 14 -3.76 1.25 -11.31
CA THR A 14 -2.72 2.18 -10.84
C THR A 14 -3.13 3.63 -11.09
N GLN A 15 -2.34 4.56 -10.54
CA GLN A 15 -2.56 6.00 -10.74
C GLN A 15 -2.43 6.37 -12.23
N PRO A 16 -3.18 7.37 -12.72
CA PRO A 16 -3.00 7.92 -14.05
C PRO A 16 -1.57 8.44 -14.27
N ASP A 17 -1.16 8.46 -15.54
CA ASP A 17 0.13 9.00 -15.93
C ASP A 17 0.27 10.45 -15.44
N ARG A 18 1.43 10.80 -14.90
CA ARG A 18 1.67 12.13 -14.33
C ARG A 18 2.79 12.86 -15.05
N PRO A 19 2.67 14.20 -15.18
CA PRO A 19 3.77 15.02 -15.68
C PRO A 19 5.04 14.81 -14.84
N SER A 20 6.17 14.54 -15.49
CA SER A 20 7.45 14.27 -14.82
C SER A 20 8.62 14.91 -15.56
N GLY A 21 9.65 15.30 -14.82
CA GLY A 21 10.91 15.84 -15.34
C GLY A 21 10.82 17.18 -16.03
N ARG A 22 11.94 17.59 -16.66
CA ARG A 22 12.00 18.79 -17.47
C ARG A 22 11.14 18.63 -18.73
N GLY A 23 10.16 19.52 -18.94
CA GLY A 23 9.23 19.47 -20.09
C GLY A 23 7.90 18.79 -19.79
N MET A 24 7.65 18.38 -18.52
CA MET A 24 6.33 17.93 -18.05
C MET A 24 5.67 16.85 -18.92
N LYS A 25 6.46 15.95 -19.51
CA LYS A 25 5.93 14.82 -20.29
C LYS A 25 5.22 13.84 -19.35
N LEU A 26 4.09 13.33 -19.80
CA LEU A 26 3.37 12.30 -19.07
C LEU A 26 4.23 11.04 -18.97
N LYS A 27 4.43 10.56 -17.74
CA LYS A 27 5.15 9.33 -17.44
C LYS A 27 4.21 8.34 -16.77
N PRO A 28 4.15 7.09 -17.26
CA PRO A 28 3.41 6.02 -16.59
C PRO A 28 4.02 5.70 -15.22
N SER A 29 3.22 5.12 -14.34
CA SER A 29 3.73 4.55 -13.10
C SER A 29 4.61 3.33 -13.39
N ALA A 30 5.59 3.04 -12.53
CA ALA A 30 6.42 1.84 -12.66
C ALA A 30 5.58 0.55 -12.69
N VAL A 31 4.48 0.52 -11.95
CA VAL A 31 3.52 -0.59 -11.96
C VAL A 31 2.87 -0.76 -13.32
N LYS A 32 2.45 0.34 -13.97
CA LYS A 32 1.89 0.31 -15.32
C LYS A 32 2.92 -0.20 -16.35
N GLU A 33 4.16 0.28 -16.27
CA GLU A 33 5.25 -0.16 -17.17
C GLU A 33 5.46 -1.68 -17.07
N VAL A 34 5.56 -2.21 -15.86
CA VAL A 34 5.72 -3.65 -15.62
C VAL A 34 4.51 -4.45 -16.10
N ALA A 35 3.30 -4.02 -15.79
CA ALA A 35 2.09 -4.72 -16.19
C ALA A 35 1.97 -4.81 -17.72
N LEU A 36 2.21 -3.70 -18.44
CA LEU A 36 2.19 -3.67 -19.90
C LEU A 36 3.27 -4.58 -20.51
N ALA A 37 4.47 -4.61 -19.94
CA ALA A 37 5.55 -5.49 -20.39
C ALA A 37 5.20 -6.98 -20.28
N HIS A 38 4.31 -7.33 -19.33
CA HIS A 38 3.81 -8.70 -19.16
C HIS A 38 2.44 -8.95 -19.82
N GLY A 39 1.92 -8.00 -20.59
CA GLY A 39 0.62 -8.15 -21.28
C GLY A 39 -0.58 -8.16 -20.35
N ILE A 40 -0.42 -7.64 -19.13
CA ILE A 40 -1.49 -7.60 -18.13
C ILE A 40 -2.40 -6.38 -18.41
N PRO A 41 -3.74 -6.54 -18.40
CA PRO A 41 -4.67 -5.43 -18.50
C PRO A 41 -4.44 -4.40 -17.40
N VAL A 42 -4.40 -3.11 -17.78
CA VAL A 42 -4.17 -2.00 -16.84
C VAL A 42 -5.27 -0.95 -16.97
N LEU A 43 -5.84 -0.57 -15.84
CA LEU A 43 -6.75 0.57 -15.73
C LEU A 43 -6.13 1.66 -14.84
N THR A 44 -6.37 2.91 -15.23
CA THR A 44 -5.81 4.08 -14.54
C THR A 44 -6.89 5.11 -14.17
N PRO A 45 -7.91 4.70 -13.37
CA PRO A 45 -9.00 5.61 -13.02
C PRO A 45 -8.47 6.75 -12.13
N ILE A 46 -8.98 7.96 -12.34
CA ILE A 46 -8.66 9.10 -11.48
C ILE A 46 -9.29 8.97 -10.08
N SER A 47 -10.35 8.19 -9.97
CA SER A 47 -11.05 7.88 -8.73
C SER A 47 -11.86 6.61 -8.88
N LEU A 48 -11.99 5.84 -7.80
CA LEU A 48 -12.95 4.73 -7.71
C LEU A 48 -14.29 5.16 -7.08
N SER A 49 -14.46 6.44 -6.82
CA SER A 49 -15.73 7.00 -6.36
C SER A 49 -16.64 7.34 -7.54
N VAL A 50 -17.75 6.63 -7.65
CA VAL A 50 -18.79 6.89 -8.68
C VAL A 50 -19.32 8.34 -8.63
N LYS A 51 -19.26 9.00 -7.47
CA LYS A 51 -19.64 10.41 -7.34
C LYS A 51 -18.62 11.36 -7.98
N ARG A 52 -17.33 10.98 -8.01
CA ARG A 52 -16.23 11.82 -8.52
C ARG A 52 -15.91 11.58 -9.98
N ALA A 53 -15.94 10.34 -10.42
CA ALA A 53 -15.63 9.88 -11.76
C ALA A 53 -16.60 8.77 -12.18
N PRO A 54 -17.87 9.09 -12.50
CA PRO A 54 -18.92 8.10 -12.66
C PRO A 54 -18.58 6.98 -13.66
N GLN A 55 -18.10 7.34 -14.83
CA GLN A 55 -17.80 6.38 -15.90
C GLN A 55 -16.52 5.57 -15.59
N GLU A 56 -15.41 6.24 -15.29
CA GLU A 56 -14.13 5.56 -15.02
C GLU A 56 -14.19 4.67 -13.77
N ALA A 57 -14.90 5.13 -12.72
CA ALA A 57 -15.08 4.35 -11.51
C ALA A 57 -15.92 3.11 -11.79
N GLU A 58 -17.02 3.24 -12.55
CA GLU A 58 -17.88 2.09 -12.88
C GLU A 58 -17.16 1.07 -13.75
N GLU A 59 -16.42 1.52 -14.78
CA GLU A 59 -15.59 0.65 -15.62
C GLU A 59 -14.54 -0.10 -14.80
N ALA A 60 -13.84 0.59 -13.89
CA ALA A 60 -12.81 -0.02 -13.06
C ALA A 60 -13.38 -1.00 -12.04
N LEU A 61 -14.51 -0.67 -11.40
CA LEU A 61 -15.19 -1.55 -10.45
C LEU A 61 -15.75 -2.80 -11.14
N ALA A 62 -16.40 -2.63 -12.30
CA ALA A 62 -16.89 -3.75 -13.10
C ALA A 62 -15.73 -4.66 -13.58
N ALA A 63 -14.59 -4.08 -13.96
CA ALA A 63 -13.41 -4.85 -14.34
C ALA A 63 -12.84 -5.66 -13.17
N LEU A 64 -12.80 -5.10 -11.96
CA LEU A 64 -12.40 -5.83 -10.74
C LEU A 64 -13.33 -7.01 -10.46
N GLU A 65 -14.65 -6.80 -10.52
CA GLU A 65 -15.65 -7.85 -10.29
C GLU A 65 -15.58 -8.97 -11.32
N ASN A 66 -15.29 -8.63 -12.58
CA ASN A 66 -15.20 -9.58 -13.68
C ASN A 66 -13.82 -10.26 -13.81
N ALA A 67 -12.80 -9.76 -13.10
CA ALA A 67 -11.44 -10.30 -13.18
C ALA A 67 -11.35 -11.75 -12.65
N GLY A 68 -12.31 -12.19 -11.82
CA GLY A 68 -12.31 -13.53 -11.25
C GLY A 68 -11.15 -13.81 -10.29
N ALA A 69 -10.51 -12.76 -9.79
CA ALA A 69 -9.37 -12.86 -8.88
C ALA A 69 -9.73 -13.57 -7.56
N GLU A 70 -8.77 -14.26 -6.99
CA GLU A 70 -8.92 -14.87 -5.67
C GLU A 70 -8.75 -13.83 -4.57
N VAL A 71 -7.85 -12.87 -4.76
CA VAL A 71 -7.58 -11.82 -3.80
C VAL A 71 -7.14 -10.53 -4.50
N LEU A 72 -7.51 -9.38 -3.94
CA LEU A 72 -7.03 -8.05 -4.34
C LEU A 72 -5.82 -7.68 -3.48
N ILE A 73 -4.66 -7.46 -4.09
CA ILE A 73 -3.46 -6.97 -3.39
C ILE A 73 -3.31 -5.48 -3.63
N VAL A 74 -3.21 -4.72 -2.56
CA VAL A 74 -3.03 -3.26 -2.58
C VAL A 74 -1.67 -2.89 -2.00
N ALA A 75 -0.95 -2.03 -2.70
CA ALA A 75 0.31 -1.46 -2.24
C ALA A 75 0.40 0.00 -2.67
N ALA A 76 0.45 0.92 -1.74
CA ALA A 76 0.62 2.36 -1.96
C ALA A 76 -0.26 2.95 -3.09
N TYR A 77 -1.49 2.49 -3.23
CA TYR A 77 -2.38 2.85 -4.35
C TYR A 77 -2.77 4.34 -4.33
N GLY A 78 -2.96 4.90 -3.13
CA GLY A 78 -3.21 6.32 -2.93
C GLY A 78 -4.62 6.81 -3.29
N LEU A 79 -5.54 5.91 -3.60
CA LEU A 79 -6.97 6.19 -3.75
C LEU A 79 -7.77 5.44 -2.69
N ILE A 80 -8.90 6.02 -2.29
CA ILE A 80 -9.86 5.35 -1.41
C ILE A 80 -10.56 4.26 -2.22
N LEU A 81 -10.53 3.02 -1.72
CA LEU A 81 -11.25 1.90 -2.29
C LEU A 81 -12.65 1.83 -1.66
N PRO A 82 -13.73 1.90 -2.46
CA PRO A 82 -15.08 1.68 -1.97
C PRO A 82 -15.28 0.21 -1.61
N GLN A 83 -16.26 -0.09 -0.76
CA GLN A 83 -16.58 -1.45 -0.33
C GLN A 83 -16.74 -2.43 -1.51
N ARG A 84 -17.35 -1.98 -2.60
CA ARG A 84 -17.50 -2.77 -3.82
C ARG A 84 -16.16 -3.25 -4.40
N ALA A 85 -15.12 -2.43 -4.34
CA ALA A 85 -13.77 -2.85 -4.76
C ALA A 85 -13.13 -3.84 -3.77
N LEU A 86 -13.33 -3.62 -2.46
CA LEU A 86 -12.80 -4.50 -1.41
C LEU A 86 -13.42 -5.90 -1.46
N ASP A 87 -14.66 -6.00 -1.92
CA ASP A 87 -15.41 -7.25 -2.02
C ASP A 87 -15.33 -7.94 -3.38
N ALA A 88 -14.63 -7.36 -4.36
CA ALA A 88 -14.63 -7.83 -5.74
C ALA A 88 -13.99 -9.21 -5.93
N ALA A 89 -12.98 -9.55 -5.13
CA ALA A 89 -12.33 -10.86 -5.19
C ALA A 89 -13.10 -11.94 -4.44
N ARG A 90 -12.83 -13.21 -4.78
CA ARG A 90 -13.51 -14.36 -4.19
C ARG A 90 -13.22 -14.54 -2.70
N GLY A 91 -12.00 -14.31 -2.29
CA GLY A 91 -11.49 -14.48 -0.94
C GLY A 91 -10.58 -15.69 -0.79
N ILE A 92 -9.56 -15.55 0.03
CA ILE A 92 -8.60 -16.58 0.46
C ILE A 92 -8.60 -16.66 1.98
N GLY A 93 -7.76 -17.49 2.54
CA GLY A 93 -7.68 -17.72 3.98
C GLY A 93 -8.52 -18.92 4.40
N ARG A 94 -8.33 -19.33 5.66
CA ARG A 94 -9.03 -20.49 6.23
C ARG A 94 -10.56 -20.42 6.07
N ASP A 95 -11.12 -19.23 6.22
CA ASP A 95 -12.55 -18.99 6.18
C ASP A 95 -13.03 -18.39 4.83
N GLY A 96 -12.08 -18.19 3.88
CA GLY A 96 -12.36 -17.61 2.56
C GLY A 96 -12.78 -16.13 2.62
N ASP A 97 -12.46 -15.40 3.69
CA ASP A 97 -12.97 -14.06 3.94
C ASP A 97 -11.94 -12.95 3.69
N ILE A 98 -10.70 -13.31 3.32
CA ILE A 98 -9.65 -12.35 2.97
C ILE A 98 -9.77 -12.03 1.47
N LYS A 99 -10.64 -11.09 1.13
CA LYS A 99 -10.87 -10.65 -0.25
C LYS A 99 -9.88 -9.59 -0.73
N SER A 100 -9.40 -8.76 0.18
CA SER A 100 -8.45 -7.69 -0.14
C SER A 100 -7.40 -7.56 0.97
N MET A 101 -6.13 -7.40 0.56
CA MET A 101 -4.99 -7.22 1.47
C MET A 101 -4.23 -5.96 1.10
N ASN A 102 -3.80 -5.19 2.10
CA ASN A 102 -2.89 -4.06 1.94
C ASN A 102 -1.52 -4.41 2.50
N ILE A 103 -0.48 -4.02 1.77
CA ILE A 103 0.90 -4.02 2.23
C ILE A 103 1.16 -2.67 2.87
N HIS A 104 1.06 -2.58 4.19
CA HIS A 104 1.19 -1.34 4.94
C HIS A 104 2.60 -1.17 5.49
N GLY A 105 3.18 0.01 5.31
CA GLY A 105 4.57 0.33 5.65
C GLY A 105 4.81 0.69 7.12
N SER A 106 4.16 0.01 8.05
CA SER A 106 4.43 0.12 9.49
C SER A 106 4.07 -1.16 10.23
N ILE A 107 4.41 -1.24 11.51
CA ILE A 107 3.93 -2.26 12.43
C ILE A 107 2.63 -1.76 13.07
N LEU A 108 1.49 -2.16 12.49
CA LEU A 108 0.17 -1.80 13.00
C LEU A 108 -0.06 -2.34 14.42
N PRO A 109 -0.76 -1.57 15.26
CA PRO A 109 -1.64 -0.44 14.97
C PRO A 109 -0.94 0.93 14.90
N ARG A 110 0.40 0.99 15.03
CA ARG A 110 1.15 2.23 14.95
C ARG A 110 1.25 2.70 13.49
N TRP A 111 1.08 4.00 13.28
CA TRP A 111 1.23 4.67 11.99
C TRP A 111 0.20 4.24 10.93
N ARG A 112 -1.10 4.17 11.27
CA ARG A 112 -2.16 4.11 10.28
C ARG A 112 -2.14 5.38 9.41
N GLY A 113 -2.31 5.25 8.08
CA GLY A 113 -2.43 6.39 7.19
C GLY A 113 -1.37 6.51 6.10
N ALA A 114 -1.16 7.74 5.60
CA ALA A 114 -0.55 7.97 4.30
C ALA A 114 0.99 8.00 4.27
N ALA A 115 1.66 8.28 5.40
CA ALA A 115 3.10 8.51 5.45
C ALA A 115 3.81 7.76 6.59
N PRO A 116 3.55 6.45 6.79
CA PRO A 116 4.06 5.70 7.94
C PRO A 116 5.59 5.70 8.03
N VAL A 117 6.28 5.56 6.90
CA VAL A 117 7.75 5.50 6.84
C VAL A 117 8.38 6.82 7.31
N GLN A 118 7.88 7.94 6.78
CA GLN A 118 8.40 9.26 7.14
C GLN A 118 8.11 9.59 8.61
N ARG A 119 6.91 9.29 9.09
CA ARG A 119 6.51 9.57 10.48
C ARG A 119 7.26 8.70 11.49
N ALA A 120 7.61 7.46 11.14
CA ALA A 120 8.44 6.61 11.98
C ALA A 120 9.86 7.19 12.14
N ILE A 121 10.48 7.68 11.06
CA ILE A 121 11.80 8.35 11.11
C ILE A 121 11.70 9.64 11.92
N GLU A 122 10.73 10.49 11.64
CA GLU A 122 10.53 11.78 12.33
C GLU A 122 10.33 11.60 13.84
N ALA A 123 9.62 10.55 14.25
CA ALA A 123 9.40 10.23 15.66
C ALA A 123 10.61 9.60 16.36
N GLY A 124 11.67 9.26 15.62
CA GLY A 124 12.84 8.57 16.17
C GLY A 124 12.56 7.13 16.57
N ASP A 125 11.63 6.46 15.90
CA ASP A 125 11.33 5.06 16.18
C ASP A 125 12.56 4.19 15.89
N ALA A 126 12.89 3.28 16.81
CA ALA A 126 14.02 2.36 16.63
C ALA A 126 13.69 1.20 15.67
N VAL A 127 12.41 0.89 15.49
CA VAL A 127 11.92 -0.24 14.70
C VAL A 127 10.70 0.17 13.92
N THR A 128 10.61 -0.32 12.70
CA THR A 128 9.41 -0.25 11.85
C THR A 128 9.27 -1.58 11.09
N GLY A 129 8.43 -1.63 10.06
CA GLY A 129 8.30 -2.84 9.26
C GLY A 129 7.12 -2.79 8.29
N ILE A 130 6.69 -3.97 7.91
CA ILE A 130 5.51 -4.19 7.06
C ILE A 130 4.46 -4.96 7.84
N THR A 131 3.21 -4.53 7.72
CA THR A 131 2.04 -5.31 8.11
C THR A 131 1.21 -5.63 6.86
N LEU A 132 1.00 -6.92 6.58
CA LEU A 132 -0.08 -7.34 5.70
C LEU A 132 -1.38 -7.32 6.49
N MET A 133 -2.36 -6.61 6.01
CA MET A 133 -3.65 -6.48 6.67
C MET A 133 -4.81 -6.73 5.70
N LYS A 134 -5.88 -7.32 6.21
CA LYS A 134 -7.18 -7.39 5.52
C LYS A 134 -7.74 -5.97 5.44
N MET A 135 -8.24 -5.58 4.28
CA MET A 135 -8.79 -4.24 4.12
C MET A 135 -10.26 -4.17 4.53
N GLU A 136 -10.63 -3.06 5.15
CA GLU A 136 -11.96 -2.69 5.55
C GLU A 136 -12.24 -1.23 5.22
N ALA A 137 -13.49 -0.79 5.40
CA ALA A 137 -13.92 0.59 5.16
C ALA A 137 -13.41 1.55 6.26
N GLY A 138 -12.13 1.55 6.53
CA GLY A 138 -11.46 2.43 7.51
C GLY A 138 -10.05 2.73 7.07
N LEU A 139 -9.44 3.75 7.69
CA LEU A 139 -8.06 4.09 7.39
C LEU A 139 -7.11 3.12 8.13
N ASP A 140 -6.70 2.07 7.44
CA ASP A 140 -5.78 1.04 7.92
C ASP A 140 -6.19 0.42 9.28
N THR A 141 -7.50 0.22 9.47
CA THR A 141 -8.09 -0.32 10.70
C THR A 141 -8.32 -1.82 10.67
N GLY A 142 -8.23 -2.43 9.50
CA GLY A 142 -8.53 -3.83 9.29
C GLY A 142 -7.59 -4.79 10.04
N PRO A 143 -7.99 -6.04 10.21
CA PRO A 143 -7.22 -7.05 10.92
C PRO A 143 -5.86 -7.33 10.27
N MET A 144 -4.88 -7.67 11.11
CA MET A 144 -3.51 -7.98 10.69
C MET A 144 -3.38 -9.46 10.34
N ILE A 145 -2.66 -9.76 9.25
CA ILE A 145 -2.44 -11.12 8.75
C ILE A 145 -1.01 -11.58 9.08
N LEU A 146 -0.02 -10.83 8.64
CA LEU A 146 1.40 -11.08 8.90
C LEU A 146 2.14 -9.78 9.15
N LYS A 147 3.23 -9.85 9.90
CA LYS A 147 4.14 -8.74 10.14
C LYS A 147 5.60 -9.15 9.91
N ALA A 148 6.41 -8.20 9.48
CA ALA A 148 7.85 -8.32 9.42
C ALA A 148 8.48 -7.00 9.89
N GLU A 149 9.46 -7.08 10.77
CA GLU A 149 10.10 -5.92 11.40
C GLU A 149 11.50 -5.67 10.85
N THR A 150 11.93 -4.42 10.87
CA THR A 150 13.30 -3.99 10.60
C THR A 150 13.69 -2.82 11.50
N ALA A 151 14.97 -2.74 11.87
CA ALA A 151 15.49 -1.59 12.59
C ALA A 151 15.51 -0.34 11.69
N ILE A 152 15.28 0.82 12.29
CA ILE A 152 15.61 2.12 11.70
C ILE A 152 16.97 2.53 12.25
N THR A 153 17.93 2.76 11.37
CA THR A 153 19.29 3.16 11.74
C THR A 153 19.46 4.68 11.67
N GLU A 154 20.45 5.21 12.34
CA GLU A 154 20.79 6.66 12.32
C GLU A 154 21.10 7.18 10.91
N THR A 155 21.46 6.31 9.98
CA THR A 155 21.79 6.65 8.59
C THR A 155 20.62 6.46 7.64
N ASP A 156 19.48 5.94 8.12
CA ASP A 156 18.33 5.74 7.26
C ASP A 156 17.68 7.07 6.89
N THR A 157 17.43 7.19 5.61
CA THR A 157 16.55 8.20 5.04
C THR A 157 15.20 7.55 4.69
N SER A 158 14.17 8.36 4.42
CA SER A 158 12.90 7.82 3.91
C SER A 158 13.10 7.00 2.63
N ALA A 159 14.07 7.33 1.79
CA ALA A 159 14.35 6.59 0.56
C ALA A 159 14.94 5.21 0.85
N THR A 160 16.00 5.12 1.66
CA THR A 160 16.66 3.83 1.97
C THR A 160 15.74 2.90 2.74
N LEU A 161 14.96 3.45 3.68
CA LEU A 161 13.99 2.67 4.44
C LEU A 161 12.84 2.18 3.55
N PHE A 162 12.37 3.02 2.62
CA PHE A 162 11.32 2.65 1.67
C PHE A 162 11.76 1.52 0.74
N GLU A 163 13.00 1.53 0.24
CA GLU A 163 13.57 0.44 -0.56
C GLU A 163 13.57 -0.87 0.22
N ARG A 164 14.10 -0.87 1.45
CA ARG A 164 14.11 -2.04 2.33
C ARG A 164 12.71 -2.58 2.61
N LEU A 165 11.77 -1.72 2.95
CA LEU A 165 10.37 -2.09 3.21
C LEU A 165 9.67 -2.62 1.95
N THR A 166 10.03 -2.13 0.77
CA THR A 166 9.49 -2.63 -0.50
C THR A 166 9.91 -4.08 -0.75
N GLU A 167 11.18 -4.42 -0.50
CA GLU A 167 11.68 -5.79 -0.60
C GLU A 167 10.99 -6.70 0.42
N MET A 168 10.94 -6.27 1.68
CA MET A 168 10.26 -7.02 2.75
C MET A 168 8.78 -7.25 2.45
N GLY A 169 8.07 -6.24 1.95
CA GLY A 169 6.67 -6.35 1.58
C GLY A 169 6.45 -7.31 0.41
N ALA A 170 7.36 -7.29 -0.56
CA ALA A 170 7.33 -8.20 -1.70
C ALA A 170 7.56 -9.67 -1.30
N GLU A 171 8.47 -9.93 -0.37
CA GLU A 171 8.69 -11.27 0.18
C GLU A 171 7.52 -11.72 1.04
N LEU A 172 7.02 -10.83 1.90
CA LEU A 172 5.96 -11.15 2.84
C LEU A 172 4.64 -11.49 2.14
N ILE A 173 4.29 -10.77 1.05
CA ILE A 173 3.08 -11.07 0.28
C ILE A 173 3.17 -12.40 -0.45
N VAL A 174 4.33 -12.75 -1.03
CA VAL A 174 4.54 -14.05 -1.66
C VAL A 174 4.40 -15.17 -0.64
N LYS A 175 5.04 -15.04 0.52
CA LYS A 175 4.93 -15.99 1.62
C LYS A 175 3.49 -16.14 2.12
N ALA A 176 2.72 -15.06 2.19
CA ALA A 176 1.31 -15.13 2.55
C ALA A 176 0.49 -15.92 1.53
N LEU A 177 0.73 -15.68 0.24
CA LEU A 177 -0.01 -16.38 -0.83
C LEU A 177 0.36 -17.86 -0.94
N GLU A 178 1.60 -18.25 -0.63
CA GLU A 178 2.00 -19.68 -0.54
C GLU A 178 1.22 -20.42 0.57
N ALA A 179 0.80 -19.71 1.59
CA ALA A 179 0.00 -20.25 2.71
C ALA A 179 -1.49 -19.87 2.62
N ALA A 180 -1.99 -19.50 1.44
CA ALA A 180 -3.30 -18.88 1.23
C ALA A 180 -4.44 -19.58 1.95
N ASP A 181 -4.52 -20.93 1.88
CA ASP A 181 -5.61 -21.72 2.47
C ASP A 181 -5.58 -21.77 4.01
N THR A 182 -4.47 -21.42 4.61
CA THR A 182 -4.27 -21.49 6.07
C THR A 182 -4.16 -20.12 6.73
N LEU A 183 -4.17 -19.04 5.95
CA LEU A 183 -4.10 -17.68 6.49
C LEU A 183 -5.23 -17.43 7.47
N THR A 184 -4.86 -16.80 8.55
CA THR A 184 -5.76 -16.26 9.58
C THR A 184 -5.43 -14.80 9.81
N TRP A 185 -6.26 -14.12 10.53
CA TRP A 185 -6.04 -12.72 10.90
C TRP A 185 -6.36 -12.48 12.37
N GLU A 186 -5.79 -11.44 12.92
CA GLU A 186 -6.05 -10.97 14.28
C GLU A 186 -6.48 -9.50 14.26
N ALA A 187 -7.43 -9.12 15.11
CA ALA A 187 -7.85 -7.73 15.25
C ALA A 187 -6.67 -6.87 15.74
N GLN A 188 -6.59 -5.65 15.24
CA GLN A 188 -5.61 -4.70 15.79
C GLN A 188 -5.98 -4.34 17.22
N PRO A 189 -5.00 -4.27 18.16
CA PRO A 189 -5.26 -3.79 19.51
C PRO A 189 -5.66 -2.31 19.49
N GLU A 190 -6.45 -1.89 20.45
CA GLU A 190 -6.80 -0.47 20.63
C GLU A 190 -5.63 0.34 21.19
N GLU A 191 -4.78 -0.30 21.98
CA GLU A 191 -3.58 0.31 22.54
C GLU A 191 -2.50 0.47 21.45
N GLY A 192 -1.78 1.58 21.47
CA GLY A 192 -0.68 1.86 20.53
C GLY A 192 -1.12 2.41 19.17
N VAL A 193 -2.41 2.67 18.97
CA VAL A 193 -2.89 3.30 17.72
C VAL A 193 -2.32 4.70 17.58
N THR A 194 -1.63 4.95 16.47
CA THR A 194 -1.19 6.28 16.05
C THR A 194 -1.45 6.49 14.56
N TYR A 195 -1.44 7.73 14.12
CA TYR A 195 -1.73 8.10 12.74
C TYR A 195 -0.54 8.76 12.06
N ALA A 196 -0.30 8.38 10.81
CA ALA A 196 0.73 8.91 9.94
C ALA A 196 0.10 9.81 8.88
N GLU A 197 -0.13 11.06 9.23
CA GLU A 197 -0.68 12.05 8.31
C GLU A 197 0.29 12.30 7.15
N LYS A 198 -0.30 12.64 6.00
CA LYS A 198 0.48 12.99 4.80
C LYS A 198 1.41 14.17 5.11
N ILE A 199 2.67 14.06 4.67
CA ILE A 199 3.64 15.15 4.77
C ILE A 199 3.19 16.34 3.91
N LEU A 200 3.11 17.50 4.52
CA LEU A 200 2.72 18.74 3.88
C LEU A 200 3.94 19.56 3.48
N LYS A 201 3.83 20.34 2.41
CA LYS A 201 4.90 21.27 2.00
C LYS A 201 5.21 22.32 3.06
N SER A 202 4.25 22.65 3.92
CA SER A 202 4.41 23.58 5.05
C SER A 202 5.32 23.05 6.16
N GLU A 203 5.57 21.75 6.21
CA GLU A 203 6.48 21.12 7.17
C GLU A 203 7.95 21.12 6.68
N ALA A 204 8.19 21.43 5.40
CA ALA A 204 9.53 21.41 4.81
C ALA A 204 10.47 22.58 5.22
N PRO A 205 10.02 23.78 5.61
CA PRO A 205 10.92 24.85 6.04
C PRO A 205 11.71 24.46 7.28
N ILE A 206 13.04 24.57 7.21
CA ILE A 206 13.93 24.31 8.34
C ILE A 206 13.96 25.55 9.25
N ASP A 207 13.74 25.37 10.54
CA ASP A 207 13.95 26.41 11.52
C ASP A 207 15.42 26.50 11.93
N TRP A 208 16.16 27.38 11.27
CA TRP A 208 17.59 27.61 11.50
C TRP A 208 17.90 28.26 12.86
N SER A 209 16.90 28.62 13.65
CA SER A 209 17.12 29.11 15.02
C SER A 209 17.37 28.00 16.04
N LEU A 210 17.06 26.74 15.67
CA LEU A 210 17.26 25.57 16.50
C LEU A 210 18.74 25.13 16.54
N PRO A 211 19.17 24.41 17.60
CA PRO A 211 20.50 23.80 17.65
C PRO A 211 20.71 22.81 16.50
N ALA A 212 21.94 22.69 16.01
CA ALA A 212 22.29 21.79 14.89
C ALA A 212 21.81 20.35 15.09
N ALA A 213 21.89 19.82 16.30
CA ALA A 213 21.38 18.48 16.64
C ALA A 213 19.86 18.30 16.54
N ALA A 214 19.10 19.40 16.52
CA ALA A 214 17.64 19.36 16.32
C ALA A 214 17.24 19.55 14.86
N VAL A 215 18.19 20.04 14.02
CA VAL A 215 17.99 20.29 12.59
C VAL A 215 18.49 19.13 11.73
N ALA A 216 19.49 18.38 12.22
CA ALA A 216 20.09 17.23 11.56
C ALA A 216 19.25 15.96 11.75
#